data_e16e698793a203a8268533b19b0b84b3
#
_entry.id   e16e698793a203a8268533b19b0b84b3
#
_cell.length_a   1.000
_cell.length_b   1.000
_cell.length_c   1.000
_cell.angle_alpha   90.00
_cell.angle_beta   90.00
_cell.angle_gamma   90.00
#
_symmetry.space_group_name_H-M   'P 1'
#
loop_
_entity.id
_entity.type
_entity.pdbx_description
1 polymer ?
#
loop_
_entity_poly.entity_id
_entity_poly.type
_entity_poly.pdbx_seq_one_letter_code
_entity_poly.pdbx_strand_id
1 'polypeptide(L)'
;MSSKKFLKIVLGFSSLIILFIFVLNFIVDPLWLFNHSSKFNQKQGSYDERQLKSNYLYYNLKDNFDGILLGSSRATYVDQNDFENMKIFNYSVGAIQPYEYKYYIDFAKKIKGKELKYIIIASDFFGTRTIDKKSRIDPNNYISYAVNISKYKFLLSIDTFTKSISYIRCSCR
;
A
#
# COMPACT_ATOMS: atom_id res chain seq x y z
N MET A 1 -17.83 -42.26 -16.00
CA MET A 1 -17.31 -41.82 -14.68
C MET A 1 -18.51 -41.48 -13.80
N SER A 2 -18.57 -41.96 -12.55
CA SER A 2 -19.70 -41.63 -11.66
C SER A 2 -19.71 -40.13 -11.38
N SER A 3 -20.89 -39.47 -11.39
CA SER A 3 -21.07 -38.04 -11.12
C SER A 3 -20.40 -37.61 -9.82
N LYS A 4 -20.40 -38.47 -8.79
CA LYS A 4 -19.71 -38.21 -7.52
C LYS A 4 -18.19 -38.16 -7.66
N LYS A 5 -17.58 -38.99 -8.50
CA LYS A 5 -16.12 -38.95 -8.79
C LYS A 5 -15.76 -37.68 -9.55
N PHE A 6 -16.54 -37.31 -10.56
CA PHE A 6 -16.35 -36.09 -11.30
C PHE A 6 -16.37 -34.85 -10.39
N LEU A 7 -17.40 -34.74 -9.54
CA LEU A 7 -17.53 -33.61 -8.60
C LEU A 7 -16.34 -33.53 -7.64
N LYS A 8 -15.86 -34.65 -7.09
CA LYS A 8 -14.67 -34.66 -6.22
C LYS A 8 -13.40 -34.16 -6.94
N ILE A 9 -13.21 -34.59 -8.20
CA ILE A 9 -12.05 -34.15 -9.00
C ILE A 9 -12.12 -32.65 -9.27
N VAL A 10 -13.29 -32.13 -9.68
CA VAL A 10 -13.49 -30.70 -9.95
C VAL A 10 -13.25 -29.87 -8.68
N LEU A 11 -13.84 -30.27 -7.56
CA LEU A 11 -13.66 -29.61 -6.27
C LEU A 11 -12.18 -29.62 -5.82
N GLY A 12 -11.51 -30.77 -5.95
CA GLY A 12 -10.08 -30.87 -5.61
C GLY A 12 -9.21 -29.97 -6.47
N PHE A 13 -9.44 -29.94 -7.78
CA PHE A 13 -8.67 -29.10 -8.70
C PHE A 13 -8.94 -27.61 -8.44
N SER A 14 -10.20 -27.23 -8.24
CA SER A 14 -10.56 -25.84 -7.89
C SER A 14 -9.92 -25.39 -6.57
N SER A 15 -9.89 -26.27 -5.56
CA SER A 15 -9.24 -25.98 -4.28
C SER A 15 -7.74 -25.75 -4.42
N LEU A 16 -7.07 -26.54 -5.28
CA LEU A 16 -5.63 -26.34 -5.57
C LEU A 16 -5.36 -25.01 -6.25
N ILE A 17 -6.19 -24.58 -7.20
CA ILE A 17 -6.05 -23.28 -7.86
C ILE A 17 -6.24 -22.14 -6.85
N ILE A 18 -7.26 -22.21 -6.02
CA ILE A 18 -7.53 -21.20 -4.99
C ILE A 18 -6.36 -21.13 -4.00
N LEU A 19 -5.85 -22.27 -3.55
CA LEU A 19 -4.69 -22.33 -2.67
C LEU A 19 -3.44 -21.72 -3.33
N PHE A 20 -3.23 -22.00 -4.61
CA PHE A 20 -2.10 -21.44 -5.36
C PHE A 20 -2.18 -19.89 -5.44
N ILE A 21 -3.35 -19.34 -5.77
CA ILE A 21 -3.58 -17.89 -5.80
C ILE A 21 -3.33 -17.28 -4.43
N PHE A 22 -3.85 -17.89 -3.38
CA PHE A 22 -3.66 -17.44 -1.99
C PHE A 22 -2.19 -17.39 -1.60
N VAL A 23 -1.46 -18.48 -1.82
CA VAL A 23 -0.03 -18.59 -1.46
C VAL A 23 0.81 -17.59 -2.26
N LEU A 24 0.54 -17.45 -3.56
CA LEU A 24 1.27 -16.53 -4.42
C LEU A 24 1.05 -15.08 -4.00
N ASN A 25 -0.20 -14.68 -3.77
CA ASN A 25 -0.53 -13.34 -3.29
C ASN A 25 0.08 -13.05 -1.92
N PHE A 26 0.16 -14.04 -1.03
CA PHE A 26 0.79 -13.89 0.27
C PHE A 26 2.31 -13.70 0.14
N ILE A 27 3.00 -14.52 -0.68
CA ILE A 27 4.46 -14.46 -0.84
C ILE A 27 4.89 -13.13 -1.50
N VAL A 28 4.16 -12.71 -2.53
CA VAL A 28 4.51 -11.50 -3.27
C VAL A 28 4.12 -10.24 -2.50
N ASP A 29 2.98 -10.27 -1.81
CA ASP A 29 2.39 -9.14 -1.06
C ASP A 29 2.47 -7.79 -1.80
N PRO A 30 1.84 -7.68 -2.97
CA PRO A 30 2.00 -6.48 -3.80
C PRO A 30 1.31 -5.25 -3.22
N LEU A 31 0.53 -5.38 -2.15
CA LEU A 31 -0.19 -4.31 -1.46
C LEU A 31 0.41 -3.94 -0.11
N TRP A 32 1.52 -4.56 0.30
CA TRP A 32 2.20 -4.31 1.58
C TRP A 32 1.27 -4.50 2.80
N LEU A 33 0.47 -5.57 2.78
CA LEU A 33 -0.49 -5.88 3.83
C LEU A 33 0.09 -6.72 4.96
N PHE A 34 1.18 -7.43 4.67
CA PHE A 34 1.80 -8.37 5.60
C PHE A 34 3.19 -7.89 5.97
N ASN A 35 3.56 -8.07 7.24
CA ASN A 35 4.86 -7.62 7.75
C ASN A 35 5.96 -8.65 7.42
N HIS A 36 6.21 -8.86 6.12
CA HIS A 36 7.33 -9.64 5.65
C HIS A 36 7.99 -8.95 4.44
N SER A 37 9.28 -9.17 4.28
CA SER A 37 10.03 -8.71 3.12
C SER A 37 10.31 -9.89 2.21
N SER A 38 9.92 -9.78 0.95
CA SER A 38 10.31 -10.69 -0.11
C SER A 38 11.05 -9.92 -1.19
N LYS A 39 11.84 -10.61 -2.02
CA LYS A 39 12.51 -9.95 -3.16
C LYS A 39 11.54 -9.29 -4.14
N PHE A 40 10.26 -9.63 -4.08
CA PHE A 40 9.23 -9.12 -4.97
C PHE A 40 8.58 -7.83 -4.47
N ASN A 41 8.54 -7.58 -3.15
CA ASN A 41 7.87 -6.42 -2.57
C ASN A 41 8.81 -5.33 -2.04
N GLN A 42 10.12 -5.42 -2.35
CA GLN A 42 11.10 -4.42 -1.91
C GLN A 42 11.00 -3.10 -2.67
N LYS A 43 10.47 -3.13 -3.89
CA LYS A 43 10.29 -1.94 -4.73
C LYS A 43 8.82 -1.57 -4.80
N GLN A 44 8.57 -0.27 -4.77
CA GLN A 44 7.24 0.26 -5.04
C GLN A 44 6.85 -0.06 -6.47
N GLY A 45 5.80 -0.83 -6.65
CA GLY A 45 5.31 -1.21 -7.98
C GLY A 45 4.25 -0.25 -8.52
N SER A 46 3.58 -0.65 -9.59
CA SER A 46 2.59 0.11 -10.34
C SER A 46 1.21 0.27 -9.65
N TYR A 47 1.16 0.15 -8.32
CA TYR A 47 -0.03 0.44 -7.55
C TYR A 47 -0.15 1.93 -7.24
N ASP A 48 -1.35 2.35 -6.89
CA ASP A 48 -1.56 3.66 -6.31
C ASP A 48 -0.75 3.78 -5.00
N GLU A 49 0.21 4.69 -5.02
CA GLU A 49 1.12 4.96 -3.90
C GLU A 49 0.37 5.34 -2.63
N ARG A 50 -0.78 6.02 -2.77
CA ARG A 50 -1.65 6.40 -1.66
C ARG A 50 -2.15 5.18 -0.91
N GLN A 51 -2.61 4.17 -1.67
CA GLN A 51 -3.10 2.93 -1.08
C GLN A 51 -1.97 2.12 -0.44
N LEU A 52 -0.85 1.95 -1.15
CA LEU A 52 0.30 1.20 -0.64
C LEU A 52 0.83 1.77 0.68
N LYS A 53 1.05 3.08 0.73
CA LYS A 53 1.61 3.73 1.91
C LYS A 53 0.62 3.79 3.06
N SER A 54 -0.68 3.93 2.78
CA SER A 54 -1.72 3.82 3.80
C SER A 54 -1.79 2.40 4.39
N ASN A 55 -1.71 1.37 3.55
CA ASN A 55 -1.66 -0.02 4.00
C ASN A 55 -0.41 -0.28 4.85
N TYR A 56 0.75 0.17 4.39
CA TYR A 56 2.01 -0.03 5.09
C TYR A 56 2.01 0.62 6.48
N LEU A 57 1.52 1.85 6.56
CA LEU A 57 1.37 2.55 7.84
C LEU A 57 0.46 1.80 8.79
N TYR A 58 -0.68 1.32 8.30
CA TYR A 58 -1.69 0.66 9.12
C TYR A 58 -1.30 -0.76 9.57
N TYR A 59 -0.77 -1.57 8.66
CA TYR A 59 -0.51 -2.99 8.94
C TYR A 59 0.90 -3.27 9.44
N ASN A 60 1.90 -2.48 9.03
CA ASN A 60 3.30 -2.81 9.26
C ASN A 60 3.99 -1.85 10.23
N LEU A 61 3.86 -0.54 10.03
CA LEU A 61 4.53 0.44 10.89
C LEU A 61 3.84 0.63 12.22
N LYS A 62 2.51 0.68 12.22
CA LYS A 62 1.71 0.94 13.43
C LYS A 62 2.18 2.23 14.12
N ASP A 63 2.75 2.13 15.32
CA ASP A 63 3.26 3.26 16.11
C ASP A 63 4.79 3.45 16.06
N ASN A 64 5.50 2.62 15.28
CA ASN A 64 6.97 2.63 15.21
C ASN A 64 7.53 3.70 14.24
N PHE A 65 7.08 4.94 14.40
CA PHE A 65 7.62 6.12 13.69
C PHE A 65 7.42 7.37 14.55
N ASP A 66 8.26 8.39 14.37
CA ASP A 66 8.18 9.65 15.12
C ASP A 66 7.54 10.79 14.32
N GLY A 67 7.62 10.71 13.02
CA GLY A 67 7.08 11.70 12.11
C GLY A 67 6.85 11.17 10.72
N ILE A 68 6.34 12.02 9.84
CA ILE A 68 6.09 11.71 8.43
C ILE A 68 6.72 12.76 7.52
N LEU A 69 7.16 12.31 6.34
CA LEU A 69 7.53 13.16 5.21
C LEU A 69 6.38 13.12 4.19
N LEU A 70 5.85 14.29 3.87
CA LEU A 70 4.85 14.49 2.82
C LEU A 70 5.47 15.26 1.66
N GLY A 71 5.18 14.85 0.45
CA GLY A 71 5.66 15.53 -0.74
C GLY A 71 5.21 14.81 -2.02
N SER A 72 5.53 15.40 -3.15
CA SER A 72 5.17 14.85 -4.46
C SER A 72 6.12 13.73 -4.90
N SER A 73 6.03 13.33 -6.17
CA SER A 73 6.84 12.26 -6.75
C SER A 73 8.36 12.42 -6.55
N ARG A 74 8.87 13.63 -6.42
CA ARG A 74 10.29 13.86 -6.12
C ARG A 74 10.66 13.45 -4.70
N ALA A 75 9.78 13.70 -3.75
CA ALA A 75 10.00 13.33 -2.36
C ALA A 75 9.83 11.82 -2.11
N THR A 76 9.22 11.07 -3.03
CA THR A 76 9.14 9.61 -2.89
C THR A 76 10.52 8.92 -2.95
N TYR A 77 11.51 9.56 -3.56
CA TYR A 77 12.89 9.07 -3.65
C TYR A 77 13.76 9.39 -2.43
N VAL A 78 13.27 10.20 -1.50
CA VAL A 78 13.99 10.48 -0.25
C VAL A 78 14.03 9.22 0.60
N ASP A 79 15.22 8.75 0.95
CA ASP A 79 15.34 7.63 1.87
C ASP A 79 14.95 8.08 3.28
N GLN A 80 13.95 7.42 3.83
CA GLN A 80 13.50 7.71 5.19
C GLN A 80 14.54 7.37 6.26
N ASN A 81 15.57 6.58 5.94
CA ASN A 81 16.67 6.23 6.83
C ASN A 81 17.76 7.31 6.89
N ASP A 82 17.75 8.29 5.96
CA ASP A 82 18.71 9.41 5.97
C ASP A 82 18.42 10.43 7.08
N PHE A 83 17.29 10.32 7.76
CA PHE A 83 16.96 11.19 8.89
C PHE A 83 17.59 10.68 10.18
N GLU A 84 18.82 11.12 10.47
CA GLU A 84 19.52 10.71 11.68
C GLU A 84 18.71 11.02 12.94
N ASN A 85 18.65 10.06 13.87
CA ASN A 85 17.93 10.16 15.15
C ASN A 85 16.41 10.42 15.06
N MET A 86 15.82 10.30 13.87
CA MET A 86 14.39 10.47 13.66
C MET A 86 13.82 9.27 12.90
N LYS A 87 12.77 8.65 13.42
CA LYS A 87 12.04 7.61 12.70
C LYS A 87 10.98 8.26 11.82
N ILE A 88 11.37 8.68 10.63
CA ILE A 88 10.47 9.31 9.66
C ILE A 88 9.89 8.26 8.73
N PHE A 89 8.59 8.27 8.55
CA PHE A 89 7.93 7.51 7.49
C PHE A 89 7.74 8.38 6.25
N ASN A 90 8.26 7.93 5.11
CA ASN A 90 8.07 8.64 3.85
C ASN A 90 6.66 8.37 3.29
N TYR A 91 5.72 9.24 3.64
CA TYR A 91 4.33 9.20 3.15
C TYR A 91 4.12 10.07 1.90
N SER A 92 5.19 10.43 1.17
CA SER A 92 5.11 11.18 -0.08
C SER A 92 4.48 10.32 -1.17
N VAL A 93 3.63 10.92 -2.01
CA VAL A 93 2.94 10.23 -3.10
C VAL A 93 2.91 11.09 -4.36
N GLY A 94 2.89 10.45 -5.53
CA GLY A 94 2.88 11.16 -6.80
C GLY A 94 1.71 12.15 -6.91
N ALA A 95 2.01 13.36 -7.38
CA ALA A 95 1.07 14.45 -7.62
C ALA A 95 0.17 14.80 -6.41
N ILE A 96 0.67 14.64 -5.19
CA ILE A 96 -0.05 15.05 -3.97
C ILE A 96 -0.31 16.55 -3.99
N GLN A 97 -1.47 16.93 -3.51
CA GLN A 97 -1.88 18.32 -3.40
C GLN A 97 -1.93 18.78 -1.94
N PRO A 98 -1.71 20.07 -1.63
CA PRO A 98 -1.70 20.59 -0.27
C PRO A 98 -2.98 20.28 0.53
N TYR A 99 -4.14 20.22 -0.12
CA TYR A 99 -5.40 19.87 0.54
C TYR A 99 -5.45 18.42 1.05
N GLU A 100 -4.60 17.52 0.49
CA GLU A 100 -4.51 16.12 0.91
C GLU A 100 -3.69 15.95 2.20
N TYR A 101 -2.75 16.87 2.48
CA TYR A 101 -1.80 16.72 3.61
C TYR A 101 -2.48 16.48 4.94
N LYS A 102 -3.55 17.24 5.22
CA LYS A 102 -4.29 17.12 6.47
C LYS A 102 -4.80 15.69 6.71
N TYR A 103 -5.33 15.05 5.68
CA TYR A 103 -5.88 13.69 5.79
C TYR A 103 -4.82 12.66 6.16
N TYR A 104 -3.63 12.74 5.54
CA TYR A 104 -2.51 11.84 5.84
C TYR A 104 -1.90 12.10 7.20
N ILE A 105 -1.81 13.36 7.62
CA ILE A 105 -1.37 13.75 8.97
C ILE A 105 -2.33 13.20 10.02
N ASP A 106 -3.62 13.42 9.86
CA ASP A 106 -4.65 12.98 10.81
C ASP A 106 -4.68 11.43 10.89
N PHE A 107 -4.53 10.76 9.75
CA PHE A 107 -4.44 9.30 9.72
C PHE A 107 -3.19 8.78 10.44
N ALA A 108 -2.03 9.38 10.18
CA ALA A 108 -0.78 9.01 10.84
C ALA A 108 -0.86 9.22 12.36
N LYS A 109 -1.44 10.34 12.83
CA LYS A 109 -1.71 10.59 14.26
C LYS A 109 -2.62 9.53 14.86
N LYS A 110 -3.70 9.17 14.15
CA LYS A 110 -4.64 8.14 14.58
C LYS A 110 -3.94 6.78 14.76
N ILE A 111 -3.09 6.39 13.81
CA ILE A 111 -2.36 5.12 13.88
C ILE A 111 -1.34 5.14 15.02
N LYS A 112 -0.62 6.27 15.18
CA LYS A 112 0.35 6.43 16.26
C LYS A 112 -0.29 6.50 17.65
N GLY A 113 -1.56 6.89 17.76
CA GLY A 113 -2.27 7.09 19.02
C GLY A 113 -1.82 8.32 19.82
N LYS A 114 -0.97 9.18 19.23
CA LYS A 114 -0.47 10.43 19.82
C LYS A 114 -0.01 11.41 18.73
N GLU A 115 0.33 12.64 19.15
CA GLU A 115 0.89 13.64 18.23
C GLU A 115 2.20 13.19 17.57
N LEU A 116 2.41 13.61 16.32
CA LEU A 116 3.65 13.40 15.61
C LEU A 116 4.70 14.40 16.14
N LYS A 117 5.92 13.93 16.37
CA LYS A 117 7.03 14.82 16.71
C LYS A 117 7.47 15.66 15.52
N TYR A 118 7.39 15.08 14.31
CA TYR A 118 7.88 15.72 13.10
C TYR A 118 6.84 15.60 11.99
N ILE A 119 6.60 16.69 11.29
CA ILE A 119 5.86 16.76 10.04
C ILE A 119 6.73 17.51 9.06
N ILE A 120 7.30 16.79 8.10
CA ILE A 120 8.19 17.35 7.07
C ILE A 120 7.39 17.47 5.78
N ILE A 121 7.35 18.65 5.18
CA ILE A 121 6.65 18.90 3.93
C ILE A 121 7.68 19.30 2.87
N ALA A 122 7.90 18.40 1.89
CA ALA A 122 8.66 18.69 0.70
C ALA A 122 7.73 19.33 -0.34
N SER A 123 7.64 20.66 -0.28
CA SER A 123 6.81 21.43 -1.20
C SER A 123 7.48 21.57 -2.55
N ASP A 124 6.73 21.37 -3.62
CA ASP A 124 7.17 21.65 -4.98
C ASP A 124 6.22 22.62 -5.71
N PHE A 125 6.67 23.11 -6.86
CA PHE A 125 5.93 24.09 -7.65
C PHE A 125 4.56 23.55 -8.14
N PHE A 126 4.43 22.24 -8.36
CA PHE A 126 3.18 21.64 -8.82
C PHE A 126 2.06 21.72 -7.77
N GLY A 127 2.41 21.74 -6.49
CA GLY A 127 1.46 21.90 -5.39
C GLY A 127 0.77 23.27 -5.36
N THR A 128 1.28 24.25 -6.09
CA THR A 128 0.68 25.59 -6.19
C THR A 128 -0.40 25.70 -7.27
N ARG A 129 -0.54 24.66 -8.12
CA ARG A 129 -1.53 24.64 -9.21
C ARG A 129 -2.95 24.56 -8.67
N THR A 130 -3.82 25.44 -9.16
CA THR A 130 -5.26 25.34 -8.86
C THR A 130 -5.87 24.15 -9.58
N ILE A 131 -6.44 23.22 -8.81
CA ILE A 131 -7.16 22.05 -9.35
C ILE A 131 -8.65 22.26 -9.17
N ASP A 132 -9.43 22.00 -10.23
CA ASP A 132 -10.88 22.01 -10.16
C ASP A 132 -11.37 21.02 -9.08
N LYS A 133 -12.36 21.47 -8.29
CA LYS A 133 -12.96 20.66 -7.21
C LYS A 133 -13.44 19.29 -7.68
N LYS A 134 -13.94 19.19 -8.92
CA LYS A 134 -14.40 17.93 -9.52
C LYS A 134 -13.30 16.93 -9.81
N SER A 135 -12.07 17.40 -9.98
CA SER A 135 -10.88 16.55 -10.26
C SER A 135 -10.08 16.21 -9.01
N ARG A 136 -10.58 16.60 -7.82
CA ARG A 136 -9.87 16.34 -6.58
C ARG A 136 -9.97 14.87 -6.19
N ILE A 137 -8.83 14.30 -5.87
CA ILE A 137 -8.73 12.99 -5.23
C ILE A 137 -9.24 13.12 -3.80
N ASP A 138 -10.08 12.19 -3.35
CA ASP A 138 -10.45 12.08 -1.93
C ASP A 138 -9.53 11.09 -1.23
N PRO A 139 -8.60 11.56 -0.35
CA PRO A 139 -7.69 10.68 0.36
C PRO A 139 -8.39 9.70 1.30
N ASN A 140 -9.60 10.02 1.76
CA ASN A 140 -10.37 9.13 2.64
C ASN A 140 -10.70 7.79 1.98
N ASN A 141 -10.83 7.75 0.66
CA ASN A 141 -11.07 6.50 -0.06
C ASN A 141 -9.93 5.50 0.17
N TYR A 142 -8.68 5.94 0.11
CA TYR A 142 -7.49 5.09 0.33
C TYR A 142 -7.31 4.71 1.79
N ILE A 143 -7.52 5.68 2.69
CA ILE A 143 -7.43 5.48 4.15
C ILE A 143 -8.52 4.51 4.62
N SER A 144 -9.77 4.73 4.20
CA SER A 144 -10.89 3.86 4.58
C SER A 144 -10.72 2.44 4.02
N TYR A 145 -10.16 2.32 2.82
CA TYR A 145 -9.86 1.04 2.22
C TYR A 145 -8.82 0.25 3.03
N ALA A 146 -7.76 0.91 3.50
CA ALA A 146 -6.75 0.31 4.36
C ALA A 146 -7.33 -0.16 5.70
N VAL A 147 -8.25 0.60 6.29
CA VAL A 147 -8.79 0.33 7.63
C VAL A 147 -9.95 -0.65 7.62
N ASN A 148 -10.86 -0.53 6.65
CA ASN A 148 -12.16 -1.21 6.68
C ASN A 148 -12.17 -2.56 5.95
N ILE A 149 -11.22 -2.82 5.07
CA ILE A 149 -11.18 -4.05 4.30
C ILE A 149 -10.19 -5.02 4.94
N SER A 150 -10.69 -6.21 5.29
CA SER A 150 -9.83 -7.27 5.79
C SER A 150 -8.74 -7.63 4.79
N LYS A 151 -7.48 -7.57 5.21
CA LYS A 151 -6.31 -7.93 4.39
C LYS A 151 -6.40 -9.34 3.77
N TYR A 152 -7.10 -10.25 4.39
CA TYR A 152 -7.26 -11.62 3.89
C TYR A 152 -8.13 -11.71 2.62
N LYS A 153 -9.02 -10.74 2.38
CA LYS A 153 -9.81 -10.69 1.13
C LYS A 153 -8.91 -10.52 -0.10
N PHE A 154 -7.79 -9.82 0.06
CA PHE A 154 -6.85 -9.59 -1.04
C PHE A 154 -6.11 -10.85 -1.45
N LEU A 155 -5.93 -11.82 -0.54
CA LEU A 155 -5.27 -13.08 -0.85
C LEU A 155 -6.04 -13.92 -1.87
N LEU A 156 -7.35 -13.77 -1.92
CA LEU A 156 -8.23 -14.49 -2.87
C LEU A 156 -8.65 -13.62 -4.07
N SER A 157 -8.11 -12.41 -4.18
CA SER A 157 -8.44 -11.48 -5.26
C SER A 157 -7.67 -11.81 -6.53
N ILE A 158 -8.40 -11.91 -7.66
CA ILE A 158 -7.80 -12.07 -9.00
C ILE A 158 -7.03 -10.81 -9.40
N ASP A 159 -7.49 -9.62 -9.02
CA ASP A 159 -6.78 -8.37 -9.27
C ASP A 159 -5.43 -8.35 -8.55
N THR A 160 -5.38 -8.77 -7.28
CA THR A 160 -4.14 -8.95 -6.55
C THR A 160 -3.24 -9.99 -7.21
N PHE A 161 -3.80 -11.07 -7.71
CA PHE A 161 -3.05 -12.11 -8.41
C PHE A 161 -2.39 -11.62 -9.70
N THR A 162 -3.13 -10.88 -10.54
CA THR A 162 -2.56 -10.31 -11.77
C THR A 162 -1.41 -9.36 -11.48
N LYS A 163 -1.50 -8.61 -10.40
CA LYS A 163 -0.44 -7.71 -9.95
C LYS A 163 0.74 -8.47 -9.35
N SER A 164 0.50 -9.53 -8.58
CA SER A 164 1.57 -10.40 -8.10
C SER A 164 2.41 -10.95 -9.26
N ILE A 165 1.76 -11.39 -10.35
CA ILE A 165 2.47 -11.83 -11.56
C ILE A 165 3.28 -10.69 -12.17
N SER A 166 2.74 -9.48 -12.22
CA SER A 166 3.46 -8.31 -12.74
C SER A 166 4.73 -8.01 -11.94
N TYR A 167 4.66 -8.07 -10.61
CA TYR A 167 5.82 -7.88 -9.73
C TYR A 167 6.90 -8.94 -9.94
N ILE A 168 6.52 -10.21 -10.09
CA ILE A 168 7.45 -11.30 -10.39
C ILE A 168 8.17 -11.03 -11.71
N ARG A 169 7.44 -10.65 -12.77
CA ARG A 169 8.02 -10.33 -14.09
C ARG A 169 9.00 -9.15 -14.02
N CYS A 170 8.68 -8.12 -13.25
CA CYS A 170 9.57 -6.96 -13.07
C CYS A 170 10.82 -7.31 -12.25
N SER A 171 10.74 -8.24 -11.32
CA SER A 171 11.86 -8.67 -10.48
C SER A 171 12.84 -9.61 -11.21
N CYS A 172 12.41 -10.18 -12.33
CA CYS A 172 13.25 -11.06 -13.15
C CYS A 172 14.01 -10.33 -14.26
N ARG A 173 13.83 -9.01 -14.39
CA ARG A 173 14.59 -8.13 -15.29
C ARG A 173 15.64 -7.34 -14.51
#